data_3c51e83f34005d323122f80f4bec1476
#
_entry.id   3c51e83f34005d323122f80f4bec1476
#
_cell.length_a   1.000
_cell.length_b   1.000
_cell.length_c   1.000
_cell.angle_alpha   90.00
_cell.angle_beta   90.00
_cell.angle_gamma   90.00
#
_symmetry.space_group_name_H-M   'P 1'
#
loop_
_entity.id
_entity.type
_entity.pdbx_description
1 polymer ?
#
loop_
_entity_poly.entity_id
_entity_poly.type
_entity_poly.pdbx_seq_one_letter_code
_entity_poly.pdbx_strand_id
1 'polypeptide(L)'
;MAPRPPSADAELTPGLPTVAVVHLPLGGHVRPLLPLVAALGDRGARTVQWAFPEWEAECRKAGGEFRSVPDFGIDMDPPPPNLIGVAELIARATERVTPWATEQIRDSGADVVLRDTFAQYGRYAALKVGLPQVVFSSMMALHRGMRPTLRSMPAALAHLAAGTPDALRLRLVSRRLEQRYGVPMGGWLEVLGGRYGCTTLVGTSRGLQTRPEGLAGEDVRFVGPLRAARAPADCGEPALAALGEDEELVYVSLGTVFEDRPAFFRDAARALARPGRRVVLSVGRIAPQTLGALPAGVTAHAHVDQLAVLRRADLFITHGGFNSVQEGLVAGVPLLVFPQMQEQVLNADRVSELGAGLRLHRATSARIGAQADLVLGDPRFRAAAQRTGAELRAAVDLDGAVDAVLAAAAGHNSTRCSAATGHAARRPTDS
;
A
#
# COMPACT_ATOMS: atom_id res chain seq x y z
N MET A 1 -18.61 7.25 -32.37
CA MET A 1 -18.16 5.87 -32.66
C MET A 1 -17.85 5.25 -31.30
N ALA A 2 -18.70 4.37 -30.80
CA ALA A 2 -18.55 3.75 -29.50
C ALA A 2 -17.35 2.75 -29.52
N PRO A 3 -16.56 2.64 -28.45
CA PRO A 3 -15.48 1.65 -28.39
C PRO A 3 -16.09 0.24 -28.37
N ARG A 4 -15.53 -0.63 -29.21
CA ARG A 4 -15.87 -2.05 -29.25
C ARG A 4 -15.54 -2.70 -27.88
N PRO A 5 -16.40 -3.56 -27.33
CA PRO A 5 -16.05 -4.37 -26.17
C PRO A 5 -14.90 -5.31 -26.54
N PRO A 6 -13.98 -5.59 -25.59
CA PRO A 6 -12.92 -6.57 -25.83
C PRO A 6 -13.55 -7.94 -26.11
N SER A 7 -13.11 -8.58 -27.19
CA SER A 7 -13.53 -9.94 -27.57
C SER A 7 -13.08 -10.92 -26.48
N ALA A 8 -13.99 -11.78 -26.04
CA ALA A 8 -13.77 -12.82 -25.02
C ALA A 8 -12.80 -13.94 -25.48
N ASP A 9 -12.30 -13.88 -26.70
CA ASP A 9 -11.40 -14.87 -27.31
C ASP A 9 -10.11 -14.18 -27.79
N ALA A 10 -9.34 -13.60 -26.85
CA ALA A 10 -7.92 -13.34 -27.15
C ALA A 10 -7.21 -14.70 -27.17
N GLU A 11 -6.97 -15.23 -28.37
CA GLU A 11 -6.08 -16.38 -28.55
C GLU A 11 -4.77 -16.08 -27.86
N LEU A 12 -4.47 -16.88 -26.79
CA LEU A 12 -3.24 -16.81 -26.03
C LEU A 12 -2.06 -17.04 -26.96
N THR A 13 -1.27 -16.02 -27.20
CA THR A 13 -0.01 -16.16 -27.93
C THR A 13 0.87 -17.15 -27.14
N PRO A 14 1.30 -18.28 -27.75
CA PRO A 14 2.10 -19.27 -27.04
C PRO A 14 3.44 -18.66 -26.61
N GLY A 15 3.69 -18.58 -25.32
CA GLY A 15 4.98 -18.19 -24.75
C GLY A 15 5.00 -17.03 -23.76
N LEU A 16 3.90 -16.31 -23.51
CA LEU A 16 3.87 -15.21 -22.54
C LEU A 16 3.42 -15.71 -21.16
N PRO A 17 4.06 -15.25 -20.06
CA PRO A 17 3.82 -15.80 -18.74
C PRO A 17 2.46 -15.36 -18.17
N THR A 18 1.89 -16.24 -17.35
CA THR A 18 0.76 -15.92 -16.48
C THR A 18 1.25 -15.51 -15.09
N VAL A 19 0.84 -14.35 -14.64
CA VAL A 19 1.19 -13.78 -13.33
C VAL A 19 0.00 -13.88 -12.37
N ALA A 20 0.15 -14.63 -11.30
CA ALA A 20 -0.81 -14.66 -10.19
C ALA A 20 -0.57 -13.44 -9.29
N VAL A 21 -1.52 -12.50 -9.24
CA VAL A 21 -1.40 -11.28 -8.45
C VAL A 21 -2.23 -11.41 -7.17
N VAL A 22 -1.54 -11.42 -6.04
CA VAL A 22 -2.14 -11.75 -4.74
C VAL A 22 -2.02 -10.56 -3.79
N HIS A 23 -3.15 -9.96 -3.46
CA HIS A 23 -3.23 -8.78 -2.59
C HIS A 23 -3.66 -9.14 -1.16
N LEU A 24 -3.26 -8.33 -0.17
CA LEU A 24 -4.15 -8.13 0.97
C LEU A 24 -5.31 -7.28 0.42
N PRO A 25 -6.58 -7.73 0.53
CA PRO A 25 -7.69 -7.10 -0.20
C PRO A 25 -8.20 -5.81 0.46
N LEU A 26 -7.28 -4.93 0.85
CA LEU A 26 -7.52 -3.59 1.35
C LEU A 26 -7.03 -2.56 0.32
N GLY A 27 -7.72 -1.43 0.17
CA GLY A 27 -7.43 -0.44 -0.87
C GLY A 27 -6.00 0.08 -0.89
N GLY A 28 -5.37 0.20 0.30
CA GLY A 28 -3.96 0.58 0.44
C GLY A 28 -2.97 -0.45 -0.13
N HIS A 29 -3.40 -1.69 -0.36
CA HIS A 29 -2.59 -2.78 -0.88
C HIS A 29 -2.95 -3.16 -2.33
N VAL A 30 -4.22 -3.00 -2.72
CA VAL A 30 -4.68 -3.27 -4.08
C VAL A 30 -4.23 -2.16 -5.04
N ARG A 31 -4.62 -0.91 -4.78
CA ARG A 31 -4.40 0.22 -5.68
C ARG A 31 -2.95 0.48 -6.09
N PRO A 32 -1.94 0.36 -5.20
CA PRO A 32 -0.55 0.59 -5.60
C PRO A 32 0.01 -0.40 -6.62
N LEU A 33 -0.55 -1.63 -6.68
CA LEU A 33 -0.14 -2.67 -7.62
C LEU A 33 -0.79 -2.53 -9.01
N LEU A 34 -1.95 -1.87 -9.13
CA LEU A 34 -2.69 -1.80 -10.39
C LEU A 34 -1.88 -1.23 -11.57
N PRO A 35 -1.01 -0.20 -11.40
CA PRO A 35 -0.16 0.26 -12.51
C PRO A 35 0.82 -0.80 -13.01
N LEU A 36 1.37 -1.63 -12.10
CA LEU A 36 2.26 -2.74 -12.47
C LEU A 36 1.48 -3.85 -13.18
N VAL A 37 0.26 -4.15 -12.73
CA VAL A 37 -0.63 -5.11 -13.41
C VAL A 37 -0.93 -4.66 -14.83
N ALA A 38 -1.28 -3.39 -15.03
CA ALA A 38 -1.55 -2.85 -16.35
C ALA A 38 -0.32 -2.95 -17.27
N ALA A 39 0.86 -2.57 -16.76
CA ALA A 39 2.10 -2.64 -17.52
C ALA A 39 2.54 -4.08 -17.86
N LEU A 40 2.27 -5.05 -16.99
CA LEU A 40 2.46 -6.47 -17.31
C LEU A 40 1.55 -6.91 -18.47
N GLY A 41 0.27 -6.47 -18.46
CA GLY A 41 -0.65 -6.70 -19.56
C GLY A 41 -0.21 -6.04 -20.88
N ASP A 42 0.27 -4.78 -20.83
CA ASP A 42 0.82 -4.06 -21.99
C ASP A 42 2.06 -4.79 -22.58
N ARG A 43 2.80 -5.53 -21.77
CA ARG A 43 3.94 -6.39 -22.18
C ARG A 43 3.48 -7.81 -22.59
N GLY A 44 2.16 -8.05 -22.65
CA GLY A 44 1.52 -9.27 -23.10
C GLY A 44 1.35 -10.37 -22.04
N ALA A 45 1.80 -10.17 -20.80
CA ALA A 45 1.59 -11.15 -19.74
C ALA A 45 0.10 -11.24 -19.36
N ARG A 46 -0.41 -12.45 -19.17
CA ARG A 46 -1.73 -12.67 -18.59
C ARG A 46 -1.64 -12.45 -17.07
N THR A 47 -2.49 -11.60 -16.52
CA THR A 47 -2.56 -11.36 -15.08
C THR A 47 -3.89 -11.87 -14.51
N VAL A 48 -3.84 -12.63 -13.41
CA VAL A 48 -5.02 -13.10 -12.65
C VAL A 48 -4.92 -12.51 -11.26
N GLN A 49 -5.93 -11.72 -10.86
CA GLN A 49 -5.96 -10.97 -9.61
C GLN A 49 -7.04 -11.49 -8.68
N TRP A 50 -6.70 -11.70 -7.41
CA TRP A 50 -7.66 -12.05 -6.36
C TRP A 50 -7.83 -10.89 -5.39
N ALA A 51 -9.04 -10.32 -5.35
CA ALA A 51 -9.42 -9.24 -4.42
C ALA A 51 -10.89 -9.36 -3.99
N PHE A 52 -11.33 -8.53 -3.06
CA PHE A 52 -12.75 -8.46 -2.71
C PHE A 52 -13.58 -7.86 -3.87
N PRO A 53 -14.89 -8.20 -3.96
CA PRO A 53 -15.76 -7.73 -5.05
C PRO A 53 -15.80 -6.21 -5.25
N GLU A 54 -15.61 -5.45 -4.20
CA GLU A 54 -15.56 -3.98 -4.25
C GLU A 54 -14.41 -3.43 -5.11
N TRP A 55 -13.36 -4.24 -5.36
CA TRP A 55 -12.20 -3.88 -6.18
C TRP A 55 -12.29 -4.40 -7.62
N GLU A 56 -13.37 -5.12 -7.98
CA GLU A 56 -13.50 -5.75 -9.29
C GLU A 56 -13.35 -4.75 -10.44
N ALA A 57 -14.05 -3.61 -10.36
CA ALA A 57 -14.01 -2.59 -11.41
C ALA A 57 -12.59 -2.01 -11.63
N GLU A 58 -11.86 -1.72 -10.54
CA GLU A 58 -10.49 -1.19 -10.62
C GLU A 58 -9.51 -2.26 -11.13
N CYS A 59 -9.64 -3.52 -10.70
CA CYS A 59 -8.82 -4.64 -11.17
C CYS A 59 -9.02 -4.91 -12.67
N ARG A 60 -10.27 -4.96 -13.14
CA ARG A 60 -10.59 -5.14 -14.56
C ARG A 60 -10.11 -3.96 -15.41
N LYS A 61 -10.23 -2.74 -14.92
CA LYS A 61 -9.69 -1.55 -15.60
C LYS A 61 -8.18 -1.61 -15.77
N ALA A 62 -7.46 -2.25 -14.86
CA ALA A 62 -6.03 -2.51 -14.98
C ALA A 62 -5.68 -3.65 -15.96
N GLY A 63 -6.66 -4.26 -16.62
CA GLY A 63 -6.46 -5.29 -17.66
C GLY A 63 -6.31 -6.72 -17.13
N GLY A 64 -6.40 -6.95 -15.81
CA GLY A 64 -6.27 -8.28 -15.22
C GLY A 64 -7.59 -9.05 -15.15
N GLU A 65 -7.52 -10.39 -15.24
CA GLU A 65 -8.62 -11.28 -14.92
C GLU A 65 -8.91 -11.18 -13.42
N PHE A 66 -10.13 -10.78 -13.04
CA PHE A 66 -10.55 -10.67 -11.65
C PHE A 66 -11.19 -11.97 -11.16
N ARG A 67 -10.80 -12.39 -9.96
CA ARG A 67 -11.43 -13.47 -9.19
C ARG A 67 -11.67 -13.01 -7.76
N SER A 68 -12.87 -13.32 -7.25
CA SER A 68 -13.22 -12.96 -5.87
C SER A 68 -12.47 -13.84 -4.86
N VAL A 69 -12.03 -13.24 -3.77
CA VAL A 69 -11.47 -13.93 -2.60
C VAL A 69 -12.57 -14.27 -1.59
N PRO A 70 -12.38 -15.33 -0.77
CA PRO A 70 -13.26 -15.60 0.36
C PRO A 70 -13.04 -14.57 1.48
N ASP A 71 -13.92 -14.59 2.47
CA ASP A 71 -13.70 -13.83 3.71
C ASP A 71 -12.40 -14.27 4.40
N PHE A 72 -11.49 -13.33 4.60
CA PHE A 72 -10.21 -13.55 5.29
C PHE A 72 -10.36 -13.69 6.81
N GLY A 73 -11.50 -13.25 7.37
CA GLY A 73 -11.66 -13.11 8.81
C GLY A 73 -10.70 -12.06 9.40
N ILE A 74 -10.34 -11.05 8.62
CA ILE A 74 -9.60 -9.88 9.06
C ILE A 74 -10.60 -8.84 9.52
N ASP A 75 -10.69 -8.68 10.84
CA ASP A 75 -11.47 -7.59 11.45
C ASP A 75 -10.49 -6.50 11.91
N MET A 76 -10.71 -5.29 11.40
CA MET A 76 -9.92 -4.10 11.72
C MET A 76 -10.73 -3.09 12.55
N ASP A 77 -11.88 -3.48 13.08
CA ASP A 77 -12.72 -2.63 13.93
C ASP A 77 -13.02 -3.30 15.29
N PRO A 78 -12.35 -2.88 16.39
CA PRO A 78 -11.26 -1.90 16.42
C PRO A 78 -9.93 -2.49 15.88
N PRO A 79 -9.07 -1.66 15.29
CA PRO A 79 -7.78 -2.14 14.79
C PRO A 79 -6.88 -2.63 15.92
N PRO A 80 -6.00 -3.62 15.67
CA PRO A 80 -5.03 -4.06 16.67
C PRO A 80 -4.20 -2.89 17.20
N PRO A 81 -4.00 -2.79 18.53
CA PRO A 81 -3.37 -1.61 19.14
C PRO A 81 -1.86 -1.52 18.86
N ASN A 82 -1.26 -2.56 18.30
CA ASN A 82 0.18 -2.62 18.02
C ASN A 82 0.48 -3.49 16.79
N LEU A 83 1.71 -3.36 16.27
CA LEU A 83 2.16 -4.11 15.08
C LEU A 83 2.22 -5.63 15.29
N ILE A 84 2.39 -6.10 16.53
CA ILE A 84 2.40 -7.54 16.82
C ILE A 84 1.00 -8.13 16.63
N GLY A 85 -0.04 -7.40 17.07
CA GLY A 85 -1.44 -7.77 16.83
C GLY A 85 -1.80 -7.78 15.34
N VAL A 86 -1.29 -6.80 14.57
CA VAL A 86 -1.46 -6.80 13.11
C VAL A 86 -0.80 -8.04 12.48
N ALA A 87 0.42 -8.38 12.90
CA ALA A 87 1.12 -9.56 12.41
C ALA A 87 0.39 -10.88 12.78
N GLU A 88 -0.18 -10.95 13.99
CA GLU A 88 -0.98 -12.09 14.43
C GLU A 88 -2.25 -12.25 13.60
N LEU A 89 -2.94 -11.14 13.32
CA LEU A 89 -4.13 -11.14 12.47
C LEU A 89 -3.81 -11.63 11.05
N ILE A 90 -2.73 -11.13 10.45
CA ILE A 90 -2.24 -11.59 9.14
C ILE A 90 -1.90 -13.08 9.18
N ALA A 91 -1.26 -13.57 10.25
CA ALA A 91 -0.90 -14.97 10.38
C ALA A 91 -2.11 -15.87 10.44
N ARG A 92 -3.15 -15.52 11.21
CA ARG A 92 -4.43 -16.27 11.25
C ARG A 92 -5.14 -16.28 9.90
N ALA A 93 -5.22 -15.14 9.23
CA ALA A 93 -5.78 -15.06 7.90
C ALA A 93 -4.99 -15.94 6.91
N THR A 94 -3.65 -15.94 7.02
CA THR A 94 -2.79 -16.81 6.21
C THR A 94 -3.12 -18.27 6.43
N GLU A 95 -3.20 -18.73 7.68
CA GLU A 95 -3.53 -20.14 8.00
C GLU A 95 -4.88 -20.55 7.39
N ARG A 96 -5.89 -19.67 7.47
CA ARG A 96 -7.25 -19.91 6.96
C ARG A 96 -7.32 -19.95 5.44
N VAL A 97 -6.64 -19.02 4.75
CA VAL A 97 -6.84 -18.77 3.31
C VAL A 97 -5.88 -19.56 2.42
N THR A 98 -4.71 -19.98 2.93
CA THR A 98 -3.68 -20.66 2.14
C THR A 98 -4.19 -21.91 1.40
N PRO A 99 -5.05 -22.80 1.96
CA PRO A 99 -5.53 -23.95 1.22
C PRO A 99 -6.26 -23.56 -0.07
N TRP A 100 -7.21 -22.64 0.06
CA TRP A 100 -7.96 -22.08 -1.06
C TRP A 100 -7.04 -21.40 -2.09
N ALA A 101 -6.13 -20.53 -1.62
CA ALA A 101 -5.20 -19.82 -2.50
C ALA A 101 -4.28 -20.78 -3.28
N THR A 102 -3.91 -21.92 -2.68
CA THR A 102 -3.09 -22.94 -3.34
C THR A 102 -3.82 -23.55 -4.54
N GLU A 103 -5.12 -23.86 -4.40
CA GLU A 103 -5.95 -24.37 -5.49
C GLU A 103 -6.11 -23.30 -6.58
N GLN A 104 -6.49 -22.09 -6.20
CA GLN A 104 -6.69 -20.99 -7.13
C GLN A 104 -5.44 -20.65 -7.97
N ILE A 105 -4.26 -20.59 -7.33
CA ILE A 105 -3.00 -20.32 -8.02
C ILE A 105 -2.64 -21.47 -8.96
N ARG A 106 -2.84 -22.74 -8.53
CA ARG A 106 -2.63 -23.91 -9.41
C ARG A 106 -3.53 -23.87 -10.63
N ASP A 107 -4.83 -23.62 -10.43
CA ASP A 107 -5.84 -23.62 -11.49
C ASP A 107 -5.70 -22.43 -12.45
N SER A 108 -4.99 -21.36 -12.02
CA SER A 108 -4.71 -20.23 -12.90
C SER A 108 -3.67 -20.53 -13.97
N GLY A 109 -2.87 -21.59 -13.80
CA GLY A 109 -1.74 -21.90 -14.66
C GLY A 109 -0.61 -20.87 -14.55
N ALA A 110 -0.48 -20.19 -13.41
CA ALA A 110 0.53 -19.15 -13.21
C ALA A 110 1.97 -19.70 -13.29
N ASP A 111 2.87 -18.86 -13.81
CA ASP A 111 4.32 -19.10 -13.89
C ASP A 111 5.09 -18.39 -12.77
N VAL A 112 4.49 -17.35 -12.18
CA VAL A 112 5.05 -16.55 -11.09
C VAL A 112 3.94 -15.99 -10.21
N VAL A 113 4.24 -15.80 -8.92
CA VAL A 113 3.35 -15.13 -7.97
C VAL A 113 3.90 -13.74 -7.64
N LEU A 114 3.18 -12.69 -8.05
CA LEU A 114 3.37 -11.33 -7.59
C LEU A 114 2.46 -11.09 -6.39
N ARG A 115 3.02 -10.94 -5.20
CA ARG A 115 2.24 -10.78 -3.99
C ARG A 115 2.54 -9.48 -3.25
N ASP A 116 1.52 -8.91 -2.64
CA ASP A 116 1.69 -7.86 -1.64
C ASP A 116 2.46 -8.40 -0.42
N THR A 117 3.21 -7.53 0.24
CA THR A 117 3.99 -7.86 1.44
C THR A 117 3.15 -8.58 2.51
N PHE A 118 1.90 -8.15 2.74
CA PHE A 118 1.02 -8.72 3.76
C PHE A 118 0.22 -9.93 3.27
N ALA A 119 0.19 -10.21 1.96
CA ALA A 119 -0.47 -11.38 1.40
C ALA A 119 0.37 -12.66 1.63
N GLN A 120 0.59 -13.01 2.91
CA GLN A 120 1.41 -14.16 3.31
C GLN A 120 0.81 -15.50 2.87
N TYR A 121 -0.51 -15.58 2.72
CA TYR A 121 -1.18 -16.75 2.15
C TYR A 121 -0.71 -17.05 0.71
N GLY A 122 -0.42 -16.00 -0.07
CA GLY A 122 0.18 -16.15 -1.41
C GLY A 122 1.60 -16.73 -1.36
N ARG A 123 2.39 -16.39 -0.31
CA ARG A 123 3.72 -17.01 -0.10
C ARG A 123 3.62 -18.51 0.07
N TYR A 124 2.77 -18.97 0.99
CA TYR A 124 2.64 -20.39 1.27
C TYR A 124 2.00 -21.15 0.09
N ALA A 125 1.05 -20.54 -0.59
CA ALA A 125 0.46 -21.11 -1.79
C ALA A 125 1.50 -21.28 -2.91
N ALA A 126 2.32 -20.26 -3.19
CA ALA A 126 3.40 -20.33 -4.16
C ALA A 126 4.43 -21.42 -3.83
N LEU A 127 4.85 -21.51 -2.56
CA LEU A 127 5.74 -22.58 -2.09
C LEU A 127 5.15 -23.97 -2.32
N LYS A 128 3.85 -24.15 -2.06
CA LYS A 128 3.16 -25.44 -2.23
C LYS A 128 3.00 -25.84 -3.69
N VAL A 129 2.84 -24.86 -4.58
CA VAL A 129 2.74 -25.10 -6.05
C VAL A 129 4.11 -25.17 -6.70
N GLY A 130 5.17 -24.69 -6.03
CA GLY A 130 6.54 -24.66 -6.52
C GLY A 130 6.81 -23.48 -7.47
N LEU A 131 6.15 -22.33 -7.28
CA LEU A 131 6.29 -21.15 -8.12
C LEU A 131 7.26 -20.13 -7.53
N PRO A 132 8.02 -19.42 -8.35
CA PRO A 132 8.81 -18.26 -7.92
C PRO A 132 7.91 -17.13 -7.47
N GLN A 133 8.47 -16.25 -6.65
CA GLN A 133 7.72 -15.13 -6.05
C GLN A 133 8.46 -13.82 -6.25
N VAL A 134 7.69 -12.76 -6.54
CA VAL A 134 8.12 -11.37 -6.43
C VAL A 134 7.21 -10.69 -5.41
N VAL A 135 7.81 -9.94 -4.50
CA VAL A 135 7.09 -9.21 -3.46
C VAL A 135 6.94 -7.75 -3.85
N PHE A 136 5.75 -7.20 -3.72
CA PHE A 136 5.54 -5.75 -3.81
C PHE A 136 5.21 -5.20 -2.43
N SER A 137 5.97 -4.21 -1.98
CA SER A 137 5.70 -3.50 -0.73
C SER A 137 5.03 -2.17 -1.01
N SER A 138 3.75 -2.05 -0.62
CA SER A 138 2.96 -0.82 -0.67
C SER A 138 3.22 0.12 0.51
N MET A 139 4.22 -0.19 1.34
CA MET A 139 4.63 0.55 2.52
C MET A 139 6.16 0.59 2.63
N MET A 140 6.71 1.34 3.61
CA MET A 140 8.14 1.27 3.90
C MET A 140 8.56 -0.18 4.20
N ALA A 141 9.70 -0.59 3.64
CA ALA A 141 10.25 -1.91 3.92
C ALA A 141 10.72 -1.98 5.37
N LEU A 142 9.98 -2.71 6.21
CA LEU A 142 10.34 -2.91 7.61
C LEU A 142 11.57 -3.81 7.74
N HIS A 143 12.54 -3.42 8.54
CA HIS A 143 13.76 -4.19 8.76
C HIS A 143 14.31 -4.01 10.20
N ARG A 144 15.17 -4.92 10.63
CA ARG A 144 15.73 -4.92 12.02
C ARG A 144 16.55 -3.68 12.36
N GLY A 145 17.02 -2.93 11.37
CA GLY A 145 17.74 -1.66 11.55
C GLY A 145 16.85 -0.49 11.99
N MET A 146 15.52 -0.61 11.87
CA MET A 146 14.55 0.40 12.31
C MET A 146 14.35 0.32 13.84
N ARG A 147 15.37 0.76 14.59
CA ARG A 147 15.34 0.74 16.07
C ARG A 147 14.62 1.99 16.60
N PRO A 148 13.85 1.86 17.70
CA PRO A 148 13.29 3.03 18.37
C PRO A 148 14.40 3.97 18.85
N THR A 149 14.14 5.27 18.79
CA THR A 149 15.03 6.29 19.35
C THR A 149 14.90 6.32 20.88
N LEU A 150 15.84 6.95 21.60
CA LEU A 150 15.74 7.13 23.05
C LEU A 150 14.41 7.79 23.47
N ARG A 151 13.89 8.71 22.66
CA ARG A 151 12.60 9.40 22.92
C ARG A 151 11.39 8.49 22.75
N SER A 152 11.45 7.52 21.83
CA SER A 152 10.37 6.56 21.55
C SER A 152 10.51 5.23 22.31
N MET A 153 11.62 5.04 23.03
CA MET A 153 11.91 3.80 23.77
C MET A 153 10.81 3.42 24.79
N PRO A 154 10.31 4.34 25.64
CA PRO A 154 9.25 3.98 26.59
C PRO A 154 7.97 3.50 25.91
N ALA A 155 7.60 4.15 24.82
CA ALA A 155 6.44 3.75 24.01
C ALA A 155 6.67 2.39 23.34
N ALA A 156 7.88 2.13 22.82
CA ALA A 156 8.23 0.86 22.23
C ALA A 156 8.18 -0.29 23.24
N LEU A 157 8.67 -0.09 24.46
CA LEU A 157 8.59 -1.06 25.55
C LEU A 157 7.15 -1.33 25.98
N ALA A 158 6.32 -0.29 26.09
CA ALA A 158 4.90 -0.44 26.40
C ALA A 158 4.16 -1.24 25.29
N HIS A 159 4.47 -1.00 24.02
CA HIS A 159 3.92 -1.76 22.90
C HIS A 159 4.36 -3.23 22.91
N LEU A 160 5.62 -3.51 23.23
CA LEU A 160 6.10 -4.89 23.37
C LEU A 160 5.39 -5.62 24.51
N ALA A 161 5.24 -4.98 25.67
CA ALA A 161 4.53 -5.55 26.81
C ALA A 161 3.05 -5.81 26.47
N ALA A 162 2.36 -4.84 25.86
CA ALA A 162 0.97 -4.98 25.43
C ALA A 162 0.78 -6.03 24.33
N GLY A 163 1.79 -6.25 23.49
CA GLY A 163 1.76 -7.23 22.39
C GLY A 163 2.14 -8.66 22.81
N THR A 164 2.47 -8.92 24.09
CA THR A 164 2.89 -10.24 24.52
C THR A 164 1.88 -11.36 24.24
N PRO A 165 0.55 -11.18 24.50
CA PRO A 165 -0.44 -12.20 24.17
C PRO A 165 -0.52 -12.49 22.66
N ASP A 166 -0.40 -11.44 21.84
CA ASP A 166 -0.43 -11.56 20.36
C ASP A 166 0.82 -12.26 19.85
N ALA A 167 1.99 -12.00 20.47
CA ALA A 167 3.23 -12.68 20.14
C ALA A 167 3.17 -14.20 20.41
N LEU A 168 2.52 -14.61 21.52
CA LEU A 168 2.30 -16.01 21.81
C LEU A 168 1.36 -16.66 20.80
N ARG A 169 0.24 -16.00 20.45
CA ARG A 169 -0.69 -16.48 19.43
C ARG A 169 -0.01 -16.56 18.07
N LEU A 170 0.73 -15.55 17.66
CA LEU A 170 1.52 -15.53 16.42
C LEU A 170 2.48 -16.72 16.37
N ARG A 171 3.19 -16.99 17.48
CA ARG A 171 4.13 -18.14 17.56
C ARG A 171 3.42 -19.48 17.38
N LEU A 172 2.22 -19.64 17.94
CA LEU A 172 1.43 -20.86 17.79
C LEU A 172 0.98 -21.05 16.33
N VAL A 173 0.48 -19.99 15.69
CA VAL A 173 0.09 -20.02 14.26
C VAL A 173 1.32 -20.32 13.39
N SER A 174 2.45 -19.66 13.65
CA SER A 174 3.71 -19.88 12.90
C SER A 174 4.16 -21.34 12.97
N ARG A 175 4.08 -21.98 14.16
CA ARG A 175 4.39 -23.41 14.31
C ARG A 175 3.46 -24.33 13.52
N ARG A 176 2.14 -24.04 13.51
CA ARG A 176 1.18 -24.84 12.72
C ARG A 176 1.44 -24.71 11.23
N LEU A 177 1.76 -23.50 10.76
CA LEU A 177 2.14 -23.27 9.36
C LEU A 177 3.44 -23.98 9.00
N GLU A 178 4.44 -23.94 9.89
CA GLU A 178 5.69 -24.67 9.71
C GLU A 178 5.48 -26.18 9.61
N GLN A 179 4.67 -26.76 10.51
CA GLN A 179 4.31 -28.18 10.46
C GLN A 179 3.58 -28.57 9.17
N ARG A 180 2.73 -27.67 8.64
CA ARG A 180 1.91 -27.96 7.45
C ARG A 180 2.64 -27.73 6.14
N TYR A 181 3.53 -26.72 6.08
CA TYR A 181 4.16 -26.27 4.85
C TYR A 181 5.69 -26.39 4.84
N GLY A 182 6.30 -26.84 5.94
CA GLY A 182 7.74 -27.07 6.04
C GLY A 182 8.58 -25.79 6.22
N VAL A 183 7.95 -24.60 6.31
CA VAL A 183 8.66 -23.32 6.46
C VAL A 183 7.98 -22.46 7.50
N PRO A 184 8.77 -21.83 8.43
CA PRO A 184 8.23 -20.96 9.45
C PRO A 184 7.75 -19.63 8.88
N MET A 185 6.76 -19.02 9.53
CA MET A 185 6.35 -17.66 9.25
C MET A 185 7.31 -16.62 9.86
N GLY A 186 7.94 -16.96 10.94
CA GLY A 186 8.81 -16.08 11.70
C GLY A 186 8.07 -15.25 12.75
N GLY A 187 8.74 -14.22 13.27
CA GLY A 187 8.16 -13.26 14.20
C GLY A 187 7.39 -12.13 13.48
N TRP A 188 6.87 -11.18 14.26
CA TRP A 188 6.05 -10.09 13.73
C TRP A 188 6.77 -9.25 12.66
N LEU A 189 8.08 -9.04 12.82
CA LEU A 189 8.85 -8.24 11.85
C LEU A 189 9.02 -8.99 10.51
N GLU A 190 9.23 -10.30 10.55
CA GLU A 190 9.30 -11.13 9.36
C GLU A 190 7.93 -11.22 8.66
N VAL A 191 6.84 -11.31 9.44
CA VAL A 191 5.47 -11.32 8.90
C VAL A 191 5.14 -10.02 8.18
N LEU A 192 5.38 -8.87 8.84
CA LEU A 192 5.10 -7.55 8.28
C LEU A 192 6.13 -7.14 7.22
N GLY A 193 7.37 -7.58 7.34
CA GLY A 193 8.41 -7.36 6.32
C GLY A 193 8.17 -8.14 5.04
N GLY A 194 7.67 -9.36 5.16
CA GLY A 194 7.14 -10.20 4.07
C GLY A 194 8.12 -10.63 2.97
N ARG A 195 9.41 -10.30 3.07
CA ARG A 195 10.38 -10.47 1.97
C ARG A 195 10.91 -11.88 1.81
N TYR A 196 11.36 -12.50 2.89
CA TYR A 196 11.84 -13.90 2.94
C TYR A 196 12.86 -14.26 1.83
N GLY A 197 13.77 -13.34 1.50
CA GLY A 197 14.78 -13.54 0.46
C GLY A 197 14.29 -13.46 -0.98
N CYS A 198 13.02 -13.10 -1.20
CA CYS A 198 12.49 -12.88 -2.54
C CYS A 198 12.88 -11.50 -3.08
N THR A 199 12.99 -11.37 -4.41
CA THR A 199 13.02 -10.06 -5.08
C THR A 199 11.86 -9.22 -4.57
N THR A 200 12.18 -8.04 -4.02
CA THR A 200 11.19 -7.15 -3.41
C THR A 200 11.19 -5.80 -4.10
N LEU A 201 10.05 -5.44 -4.67
CA LEU A 201 9.77 -4.15 -5.27
C LEU A 201 9.14 -3.25 -4.20
N VAL A 202 9.81 -2.18 -3.81
CA VAL A 202 9.29 -1.24 -2.81
C VAL A 202 8.73 -0.03 -3.53
N GLY A 203 7.41 0.18 -3.40
CA GLY A 203 6.65 1.25 -4.05
C GLY A 203 6.94 2.65 -3.51
N THR A 204 8.23 3.00 -3.33
CA THR A 204 8.69 4.31 -2.84
C THR A 204 10.10 4.63 -3.33
N SER A 205 10.63 5.81 -2.97
CA SER A 205 12.03 6.16 -3.19
C SER A 205 12.92 5.71 -2.02
N ARG A 206 14.20 5.51 -2.32
CA ARG A 206 15.21 5.26 -1.28
C ARG A 206 15.30 6.42 -0.28
N GLY A 207 15.06 7.66 -0.74
CA GLY A 207 15.07 8.86 0.09
C GLY A 207 13.92 8.92 1.10
N LEU A 208 12.72 8.39 0.77
CA LEU A 208 11.62 8.32 1.73
C LEU A 208 11.75 7.14 2.69
N GLN A 209 12.39 6.04 2.30
CA GLN A 209 12.65 4.88 3.14
C GLN A 209 13.46 5.27 4.39
N THR A 210 13.00 4.86 5.56
CA THR A 210 13.77 5.04 6.81
C THR A 210 14.92 4.05 6.86
N ARG A 211 16.16 4.54 7.06
CA ARG A 211 17.40 3.76 7.20
C ARG A 211 17.57 2.70 6.11
N PRO A 212 17.59 3.08 4.83
CA PRO A 212 17.65 2.14 3.72
C PRO A 212 18.92 1.26 3.70
N GLU A 213 19.96 1.64 4.45
CA GLU A 213 21.17 0.84 4.66
C GLU A 213 20.91 -0.48 5.38
N GLY A 214 19.86 -0.55 6.18
CA GLY A 214 19.45 -1.78 6.87
C GLY A 214 18.86 -2.86 5.96
N LEU A 215 18.67 -2.55 4.67
CA LEU A 215 18.25 -3.48 3.62
C LEU A 215 19.43 -3.99 2.78
N ALA A 216 20.67 -3.61 3.14
CA ALA A 216 21.86 -4.04 2.40
C ALA A 216 21.98 -5.58 2.41
N GLY A 217 22.29 -6.16 1.24
CA GLY A 217 22.39 -7.61 1.06
C GLY A 217 21.06 -8.33 0.77
N GLU A 218 19.93 -7.61 0.78
CA GLU A 218 18.65 -8.13 0.28
C GLU A 218 18.41 -7.68 -1.19
N ASP A 219 17.72 -8.50 -2.00
CA ASP A 219 17.29 -8.08 -3.35
C ASP A 219 16.06 -7.16 -3.24
N VAL A 220 16.33 -5.90 -2.90
CA VAL A 220 15.31 -4.85 -2.72
C VAL A 220 15.51 -3.76 -3.77
N ARG A 221 14.47 -3.49 -4.54
CA ARG A 221 14.43 -2.48 -5.61
C ARG A 221 13.38 -1.42 -5.28
N PHE A 222 13.80 -0.17 -5.22
CA PHE A 222 12.90 0.96 -5.03
C PHE A 222 12.34 1.37 -6.39
N VAL A 223 11.04 1.14 -6.60
CA VAL A 223 10.38 1.37 -7.90
C VAL A 223 9.46 2.59 -7.91
N GLY A 224 9.53 3.40 -6.86
CA GLY A 224 8.75 4.62 -6.73
C GLY A 224 7.25 4.39 -6.50
N PRO A 225 6.48 5.46 -6.25
CA PRO A 225 5.04 5.39 -6.02
C PRO A 225 4.30 5.29 -7.37
N LEU A 226 4.21 4.09 -7.94
CA LEU A 226 3.70 3.81 -9.27
C LEU A 226 2.34 4.46 -9.57
N ARG A 227 1.43 4.53 -8.57
CA ARG A 227 0.10 5.13 -8.73
C ARG A 227 0.14 6.66 -8.68
N ALA A 228 0.80 7.23 -7.69
CA ALA A 228 0.81 8.68 -7.46
C ALA A 228 1.42 9.45 -8.64
N ALA A 229 2.44 8.88 -9.29
CA ALA A 229 3.13 9.49 -10.40
C ALA A 229 2.36 9.43 -11.74
N ARG A 230 1.34 8.60 -11.87
CA ARG A 230 0.57 8.38 -13.12
C ARG A 230 -0.84 9.00 -13.10
N ALA A 231 -1.14 9.85 -12.12
CA ALA A 231 -2.46 10.48 -12.04
C ALA A 231 -2.76 11.36 -13.29
N PRO A 232 -3.97 11.24 -13.87
CA PRO A 232 -4.37 12.10 -15.01
C PRO A 232 -4.31 13.58 -14.65
N ALA A 233 -4.05 14.43 -15.65
CA ALA A 233 -3.77 15.84 -15.42
C ALA A 233 -4.97 16.66 -14.95
N ASP A 234 -6.20 16.32 -15.36
CA ASP A 234 -7.42 17.04 -14.99
C ASP A 234 -8.64 16.11 -15.01
N CYS A 235 -9.41 16.09 -13.92
CA CYS A 235 -10.57 15.23 -13.73
C CYS A 235 -11.86 16.00 -13.41
N GLY A 236 -11.83 17.34 -13.37
CA GLY A 236 -13.02 18.14 -13.03
C GLY A 236 -13.58 17.81 -11.64
N GLU A 237 -12.74 17.72 -10.60
CA GLU A 237 -13.16 17.37 -9.23
C GLU A 237 -14.19 18.36 -8.68
N PRO A 238 -15.42 17.93 -8.39
CA PRO A 238 -16.50 18.83 -7.94
C PRO A 238 -16.19 19.61 -6.65
N ALA A 239 -15.36 19.03 -5.77
CA ALA A 239 -14.95 19.69 -4.53
C ALA A 239 -14.10 20.94 -4.76
N LEU A 240 -13.53 21.09 -5.98
CA LEU A 240 -12.73 22.24 -6.41
C LEU A 240 -13.51 23.26 -7.23
N ALA A 241 -14.77 22.99 -7.62
CA ALA A 241 -15.55 23.84 -8.53
C ALA A 241 -15.73 25.29 -8.04
N ALA A 242 -15.72 25.50 -6.72
CA ALA A 242 -15.86 26.80 -6.09
C ALA A 242 -14.52 27.39 -5.57
N LEU A 243 -13.37 26.81 -5.93
CA LEU A 243 -12.06 27.29 -5.52
C LEU A 243 -11.64 28.49 -6.37
N GLY A 244 -11.42 29.65 -5.73
CA GLY A 244 -10.84 30.83 -6.36
C GLY A 244 -9.34 30.65 -6.68
N GLU A 245 -8.82 31.43 -7.64
CA GLU A 245 -7.41 31.35 -8.07
C GLU A 245 -6.44 31.69 -6.94
N ASP A 246 -6.79 32.68 -6.10
CA ASP A 246 -5.96 33.17 -5.00
C ASP A 246 -6.32 32.56 -3.63
N GLU A 247 -7.26 31.61 -3.58
CA GLU A 247 -7.64 30.96 -2.32
C GLU A 247 -6.62 29.88 -1.92
N GLU A 248 -6.19 29.94 -0.66
CA GLU A 248 -5.39 28.88 -0.02
C GLU A 248 -6.26 27.64 0.20
N LEU A 249 -5.84 26.46 -0.29
CA LEU A 249 -6.57 25.22 -0.15
C LEU A 249 -5.94 24.30 0.90
N VAL A 250 -6.72 24.01 1.95
CA VAL A 250 -6.38 22.97 2.94
C VAL A 250 -7.24 21.73 2.69
N TYR A 251 -6.60 20.61 2.42
CA TYR A 251 -7.25 19.31 2.27
C TYR A 251 -7.13 18.50 3.55
N VAL A 252 -8.21 17.85 3.99
CA VAL A 252 -8.25 17.02 5.20
C VAL A 252 -8.86 15.67 4.91
N SER A 253 -8.11 14.59 5.18
CA SER A 253 -8.58 13.21 5.04
C SER A 253 -7.90 12.27 6.03
N LEU A 254 -8.68 11.46 6.74
CA LEU A 254 -8.16 10.42 7.63
C LEU A 254 -8.10 9.03 6.96
N GLY A 255 -8.25 8.97 5.64
CA GLY A 255 -8.24 7.72 4.86
C GLY A 255 -9.57 6.96 4.95
N THR A 256 -9.53 5.64 4.77
CA THR A 256 -10.71 4.78 4.63
C THR A 256 -10.89 3.77 5.77
N VAL A 257 -9.96 3.67 6.71
CA VAL A 257 -9.98 2.67 7.80
C VAL A 257 -10.44 3.26 9.13
N PHE A 258 -10.19 4.56 9.38
CA PHE A 258 -10.48 5.24 10.66
C PHE A 258 -11.50 6.35 10.46
N GLU A 259 -12.62 6.03 9.85
CA GLU A 259 -13.58 6.99 9.35
C GLU A 259 -14.50 7.58 10.43
N ASP A 260 -14.74 6.91 11.56
CA ASP A 260 -15.72 7.37 12.56
C ASP A 260 -15.15 8.37 13.58
N ARG A 261 -14.73 9.54 13.07
CA ARG A 261 -14.24 10.64 13.92
C ARG A 261 -14.89 11.99 13.58
N PRO A 262 -16.21 12.12 13.70
CA PRO A 262 -16.90 13.38 13.36
C PRO A 262 -16.41 14.56 14.21
N ALA A 263 -15.99 14.34 15.45
CA ALA A 263 -15.42 15.37 16.32
C ALA A 263 -14.13 15.98 15.73
N PHE A 264 -13.23 15.15 15.20
CA PHE A 264 -12.01 15.62 14.54
C PHE A 264 -12.33 16.54 13.35
N PHE A 265 -13.26 16.13 12.48
CA PHE A 265 -13.62 16.94 11.31
C PHE A 265 -14.30 18.25 11.70
N ARG A 266 -15.15 18.27 12.74
CA ARG A 266 -15.72 19.50 13.27
C ARG A 266 -14.65 20.43 13.86
N ASP A 267 -13.70 19.90 14.59
CA ASP A 267 -12.58 20.68 15.16
C ASP A 267 -11.67 21.21 14.06
N ALA A 268 -11.37 20.42 13.04
CA ALA A 268 -10.61 20.86 11.87
C ALA A 268 -11.35 21.96 11.09
N ALA A 269 -12.66 21.78 10.84
CA ALA A 269 -13.49 22.79 10.19
C ALA A 269 -13.43 24.15 10.90
N ARG A 270 -13.60 24.16 12.22
CA ARG A 270 -13.53 25.39 13.03
C ARG A 270 -12.13 26.02 13.07
N ALA A 271 -11.10 25.18 13.19
CA ALA A 271 -9.72 25.63 13.34
C ALA A 271 -9.15 26.23 12.04
N LEU A 272 -9.60 25.74 10.89
CA LEU A 272 -9.02 26.07 9.60
C LEU A 272 -9.81 27.16 8.85
N ALA A 273 -11.09 27.37 9.20
CA ALA A 273 -11.95 28.35 8.56
C ALA A 273 -11.44 29.79 8.75
N ARG A 274 -11.13 30.48 7.66
CA ARG A 274 -10.81 31.92 7.64
C ARG A 274 -11.01 32.50 6.23
N PRO A 275 -11.18 33.81 6.08
CA PRO A 275 -11.23 34.46 4.78
C PRO A 275 -9.99 34.13 3.92
N GLY A 276 -10.22 33.91 2.63
CA GLY A 276 -9.14 33.56 1.67
C GLY A 276 -8.64 32.11 1.76
N ARG A 277 -9.25 31.26 2.62
CA ARG A 277 -8.92 29.86 2.74
C ARG A 277 -10.14 28.98 2.43
N ARG A 278 -9.96 28.03 1.55
CA ARG A 278 -10.88 26.93 1.28
C ARG A 278 -10.44 25.67 2.03
N VAL A 279 -11.39 24.97 2.65
CA VAL A 279 -11.13 23.70 3.34
C VAL A 279 -12.01 22.62 2.73
N VAL A 280 -11.39 21.56 2.23
CA VAL A 280 -12.06 20.37 1.69
C VAL A 280 -11.87 19.22 2.65
N LEU A 281 -12.96 18.71 3.24
CA LEU A 281 -12.96 17.55 4.12
C LEU A 281 -13.43 16.32 3.36
N SER A 282 -12.58 15.28 3.26
CA SER A 282 -12.99 13.94 2.80
C SER A 282 -13.27 13.08 4.02
N VAL A 283 -14.55 12.85 4.31
CA VAL A 283 -14.99 12.28 5.59
C VAL A 283 -15.30 10.79 5.56
N GLY A 284 -15.10 10.13 4.40
CA GLY A 284 -15.26 8.69 4.23
C GLY A 284 -16.71 8.23 4.43
N ARG A 285 -16.92 7.27 5.32
CA ARG A 285 -18.25 6.71 5.61
C ARG A 285 -19.15 7.62 6.45
N ILE A 286 -18.60 8.68 7.02
CA ILE A 286 -19.40 9.67 7.76
C ILE A 286 -20.29 10.38 6.74
N ALA A 287 -21.60 10.40 6.99
CA ALA A 287 -22.50 11.24 6.20
C ALA A 287 -22.14 12.72 6.44
N PRO A 288 -21.77 13.51 5.40
CA PRO A 288 -21.31 14.91 5.59
C PRO A 288 -22.27 15.77 6.42
N GLN A 289 -23.57 15.50 6.32
CA GLN A 289 -24.65 16.22 7.03
C GLN A 289 -24.56 16.05 8.56
N THR A 290 -23.94 14.97 9.05
CA THR A 290 -23.78 14.70 10.50
C THR A 290 -22.75 15.63 11.17
N LEU A 291 -21.96 16.34 10.38
CA LEU A 291 -21.06 17.37 10.88
C LEU A 291 -21.79 18.64 11.34
N GLY A 292 -23.06 18.81 10.94
CA GLY A 292 -23.86 20.00 11.21
C GLY A 292 -23.48 21.18 10.28
N ALA A 293 -23.81 22.40 10.70
CA ALA A 293 -23.46 23.59 9.95
C ALA A 293 -21.94 23.80 9.95
N LEU A 294 -21.35 23.84 8.76
CA LEU A 294 -19.92 24.11 8.57
C LEU A 294 -19.68 25.62 8.42
N PRO A 295 -18.52 26.13 8.87
CA PRO A 295 -18.12 27.51 8.63
C PRO A 295 -18.03 27.85 7.14
N ALA A 296 -18.10 29.14 6.79
CA ALA A 296 -17.90 29.61 5.43
C ALA A 296 -16.52 29.17 4.91
N GLY A 297 -16.45 28.79 3.63
CA GLY A 297 -15.22 28.29 2.99
C GLY A 297 -14.89 26.83 3.30
N VAL A 298 -15.66 26.11 4.12
CA VAL A 298 -15.47 24.70 4.44
C VAL A 298 -16.52 23.85 3.76
N THR A 299 -16.10 22.80 3.04
CA THR A 299 -16.99 21.79 2.44
C THR A 299 -16.63 20.40 2.91
N ALA A 300 -17.63 19.52 3.01
CA ALA A 300 -17.43 18.11 3.38
C ALA A 300 -18.02 17.19 2.30
N HIS A 301 -17.26 16.21 1.92
CA HIS A 301 -17.60 15.21 0.89
C HIS A 301 -17.33 13.82 1.45
N ALA A 302 -18.17 12.83 1.11
CA ALA A 302 -17.91 11.43 1.48
C ALA A 302 -16.59 10.98 0.85
N HIS A 303 -16.41 11.25 -0.46
CA HIS A 303 -15.18 10.96 -1.20
C HIS A 303 -14.87 12.10 -2.17
N VAL A 304 -13.57 12.29 -2.43
CA VAL A 304 -13.05 13.17 -3.48
C VAL A 304 -11.94 12.44 -4.25
N ASP A 305 -11.65 12.87 -5.47
CA ASP A 305 -10.40 12.45 -6.12
C ASP A 305 -9.22 13.13 -5.39
N GLN A 306 -8.63 12.38 -4.46
CA GLN A 306 -7.51 12.86 -3.65
C GLN A 306 -6.36 13.40 -4.48
N LEU A 307 -6.04 12.75 -5.60
CA LEU A 307 -4.94 13.17 -6.47
C LEU A 307 -5.27 14.48 -7.19
N ALA A 308 -6.53 14.70 -7.56
CA ALA A 308 -6.99 15.96 -8.13
C ALA A 308 -6.92 17.10 -7.10
N VAL A 309 -7.43 16.86 -5.88
CA VAL A 309 -7.41 17.87 -4.81
C VAL A 309 -5.98 18.23 -4.40
N LEU A 310 -5.10 17.24 -4.25
CA LEU A 310 -3.70 17.45 -3.85
C LEU A 310 -2.91 18.32 -4.84
N ARG A 311 -3.21 18.27 -6.14
CA ARG A 311 -2.56 19.17 -7.13
C ARG A 311 -2.81 20.66 -6.89
N ARG A 312 -3.87 21.00 -6.17
CA ARG A 312 -4.26 22.38 -5.87
C ARG A 312 -4.04 22.75 -4.39
N ALA A 313 -3.78 21.73 -3.54
CA ALA A 313 -3.68 21.93 -2.10
C ALA A 313 -2.40 22.65 -1.67
N ASP A 314 -2.54 23.47 -0.64
CA ASP A 314 -1.44 24.16 0.03
C ASP A 314 -0.99 23.43 1.29
N LEU A 315 -1.90 22.68 1.92
CA LEU A 315 -1.62 21.83 3.07
C LEU A 315 -2.50 20.58 2.98
N PHE A 316 -1.93 19.43 3.31
CA PHE A 316 -2.66 18.18 3.47
C PHE A 316 -2.62 17.71 4.93
N ILE A 317 -3.77 17.67 5.59
CA ILE A 317 -3.92 17.09 6.93
C ILE A 317 -4.38 15.64 6.75
N THR A 318 -3.54 14.69 7.15
CA THR A 318 -3.75 13.26 6.89
C THR A 318 -3.51 12.41 8.13
N HIS A 319 -4.08 11.19 8.16
CA HIS A 319 -3.73 10.19 9.16
C HIS A 319 -2.31 9.62 9.01
N GLY A 320 -1.66 9.84 7.86
CA GLY A 320 -0.30 9.35 7.61
C GLY A 320 -0.21 7.94 7.04
N GLY A 321 -1.27 7.42 6.42
CA GLY A 321 -1.16 6.20 5.62
C GLY A 321 -0.13 6.40 4.51
N PHE A 322 0.72 5.38 4.27
CA PHE A 322 1.92 5.55 3.44
C PHE A 322 1.62 6.05 2.02
N ASN A 323 0.56 5.55 1.40
CA ASN A 323 0.14 6.02 0.07
C ASN A 323 -0.26 7.50 0.09
N SER A 324 -1.05 7.93 1.10
CA SER A 324 -1.48 9.33 1.23
C SER A 324 -0.28 10.27 1.47
N VAL A 325 0.71 9.83 2.27
CA VAL A 325 1.96 10.58 2.46
C VAL A 325 2.69 10.75 1.13
N GLN A 326 2.84 9.69 0.36
CA GLN A 326 3.50 9.76 -0.95
C GLN A 326 2.72 10.62 -1.94
N GLU A 327 1.40 10.46 -2.00
CA GLU A 327 0.54 11.26 -2.90
C GLU A 327 0.64 12.77 -2.60
N GLY A 328 0.63 13.15 -1.31
CA GLY A 328 0.84 14.54 -0.91
C GLY A 328 2.23 15.07 -1.27
N LEU A 329 3.28 14.30 -0.99
CA LEU A 329 4.66 14.68 -1.32
C LEU A 329 4.90 14.74 -2.83
N VAL A 330 4.39 13.79 -3.62
CA VAL A 330 4.46 13.81 -5.10
C VAL A 330 3.83 15.06 -5.67
N ALA A 331 2.73 15.53 -5.07
CA ALA A 331 2.09 16.80 -5.41
C ALA A 331 2.86 18.04 -4.90
N GLY A 332 3.92 17.86 -4.10
CA GLY A 332 4.70 18.94 -3.51
C GLY A 332 3.99 19.65 -2.35
N VAL A 333 3.01 18.98 -1.73
CA VAL A 333 2.17 19.53 -0.66
C VAL A 333 2.78 19.18 0.70
N PRO A 334 3.03 20.15 1.60
CA PRO A 334 3.46 19.87 2.96
C PRO A 334 2.34 19.21 3.77
N LEU A 335 2.73 18.39 4.75
CA LEU A 335 1.82 17.52 5.47
C LEU A 335 1.70 17.90 6.95
N LEU A 336 0.47 17.86 7.48
CA LEU A 336 0.21 17.79 8.91
C LEU A 336 -0.35 16.39 9.22
N VAL A 337 0.43 15.55 9.88
CA VAL A 337 0.10 14.13 10.04
C VAL A 337 -0.44 13.85 11.42
N PHE A 338 -1.68 13.34 11.50
CA PHE A 338 -2.35 12.90 12.71
C PHE A 338 -2.47 11.36 12.77
N PRO A 339 -1.42 10.66 13.22
CA PRO A 339 -1.37 9.20 13.16
C PRO A 339 -2.39 8.55 14.11
N GLN A 340 -3.01 7.48 13.63
CA GLN A 340 -4.00 6.66 14.32
C GLN A 340 -3.46 5.27 14.69
N MET A 341 -2.40 4.81 14.00
CA MET A 341 -1.74 3.52 14.19
C MET A 341 -0.22 3.69 14.28
N GLN A 342 0.47 2.65 14.76
CA GLN A 342 1.93 2.67 14.92
C GLN A 342 2.69 2.84 13.60
N GLU A 343 2.22 2.25 12.53
CA GLU A 343 2.82 2.43 11.18
C GLU A 343 2.76 3.89 10.74
N GLN A 344 1.61 4.54 10.98
CA GLN A 344 1.42 5.95 10.62
C GLN A 344 2.29 6.89 11.48
N VAL A 345 2.63 6.47 12.71
CA VAL A 345 3.62 7.18 13.54
C VAL A 345 4.99 7.18 12.86
N LEU A 346 5.45 6.04 12.34
CA LEU A 346 6.72 5.95 11.61
C LEU A 346 6.72 6.88 10.38
N ASN A 347 5.61 6.91 9.64
CA ASN A 347 5.44 7.78 8.49
C ASN A 347 5.46 9.28 8.88
N ALA A 348 4.75 9.64 9.97
CA ALA A 348 4.71 11.00 10.49
C ALA A 348 6.09 11.49 10.97
N ASP A 349 6.82 10.63 11.67
CA ASP A 349 8.18 10.93 12.13
C ASP A 349 9.11 11.13 10.92
N ARG A 350 8.98 10.28 9.86
CA ARG A 350 9.77 10.44 8.64
C ARG A 350 9.46 11.73 7.89
N VAL A 351 8.18 12.12 7.76
CA VAL A 351 7.77 13.40 7.18
C VAL A 351 8.40 14.57 7.94
N SER A 352 8.41 14.51 9.27
CA SER A 352 9.01 15.55 10.12
C SER A 352 10.54 15.60 10.02
N GLU A 353 11.21 14.45 9.94
CA GLU A 353 12.67 14.36 9.71
C GLU A 353 13.08 14.98 8.38
N LEU A 354 12.29 14.81 7.33
CA LEU A 354 12.51 15.40 6.01
C LEU A 354 12.21 16.92 5.97
N GLY A 355 11.60 17.45 7.01
CA GLY A 355 11.13 18.82 7.05
C GLY A 355 9.95 19.11 6.12
N ALA A 356 9.27 18.07 5.64
CA ALA A 356 8.15 18.18 4.69
C ALA A 356 6.78 18.30 5.39
N GLY A 357 6.77 18.47 6.70
CA GLY A 357 5.55 18.61 7.48
C GLY A 357 5.78 18.39 8.97
N LEU A 358 4.70 18.29 9.72
CA LEU A 358 4.70 18.09 11.17
C LEU A 358 3.81 16.94 11.59
N ARG A 359 4.16 16.32 12.71
CA ARG A 359 3.31 15.36 13.40
C ARG A 359 2.39 16.07 14.40
N LEU A 360 1.08 15.87 14.27
CA LEU A 360 0.07 16.33 15.19
C LEU A 360 -0.13 15.28 16.31
N HIS A 361 0.31 15.59 17.53
CA HIS A 361 0.20 14.66 18.67
C HIS A 361 -1.20 14.65 19.31
N ARG A 362 -1.94 15.73 19.20
CA ARG A 362 -3.32 15.89 19.73
C ARG A 362 -4.13 16.75 18.77
N ALA A 363 -5.29 16.26 18.37
CA ALA A 363 -6.17 16.94 17.43
C ALA A 363 -7.19 17.84 18.14
N THR A 364 -6.73 18.81 18.91
CA THR A 364 -7.60 19.89 19.39
C THR A 364 -7.66 21.01 18.37
N SER A 365 -8.79 21.72 18.29
CA SER A 365 -8.98 22.84 17.34
C SER A 365 -7.82 23.84 17.40
N ALA A 366 -7.41 24.28 18.61
CA ALA A 366 -6.30 25.21 18.79
C ALA A 366 -4.97 24.67 18.22
N ARG A 367 -4.65 23.37 18.38
CA ARG A 367 -3.41 22.77 17.87
C ARG A 367 -3.45 22.54 16.37
N ILE A 368 -4.61 22.12 15.84
CA ILE A 368 -4.79 21.98 14.38
C ILE A 368 -4.53 23.33 13.71
N GLY A 369 -5.19 24.42 14.19
CA GLY A 369 -5.01 25.75 13.63
C GLY A 369 -3.58 26.25 13.72
N ALA A 370 -3.00 26.21 14.93
CA ALA A 370 -1.63 26.72 15.15
C ALA A 370 -0.57 25.98 14.31
N GLN A 371 -0.66 24.64 14.19
CA GLN A 371 0.28 23.88 13.38
C GLN A 371 0.03 24.01 11.87
N ALA A 372 -1.22 24.14 11.44
CA ALA A 372 -1.56 24.42 10.05
C ALA A 372 -0.97 25.80 9.64
N ASP A 373 -1.16 26.83 10.44
CA ASP A 373 -0.63 28.15 10.18
C ASP A 373 0.92 28.18 10.20
N LEU A 374 1.55 27.40 11.08
CA LEU A 374 3.01 27.25 11.09
C LEU A 374 3.52 26.60 9.79
N VAL A 375 2.86 25.51 9.33
CA VAL A 375 3.30 24.81 8.11
C VAL A 375 3.05 25.65 6.87
N LEU A 376 1.93 26.35 6.79
CA LEU A 376 1.57 27.22 5.68
C LEU A 376 2.44 28.50 5.64
N GLY A 377 2.76 29.07 6.82
CA GLY A 377 3.53 30.29 6.94
C GLY A 377 5.04 30.13 6.76
N ASP A 378 5.59 28.90 6.83
CA ASP A 378 7.02 28.65 6.66
C ASP A 378 7.29 27.95 5.29
N PRO A 379 7.84 28.65 4.30
CA PRO A 379 8.06 28.12 2.96
C PRO A 379 9.03 26.92 2.92
N ARG A 380 9.81 26.70 3.98
CA ARG A 380 10.74 25.56 4.07
C ARG A 380 10.01 24.22 4.01
N PHE A 381 8.79 24.12 4.59
CA PHE A 381 7.99 22.88 4.53
C PHE A 381 7.59 22.55 3.09
N ARG A 382 7.09 23.54 2.34
CA ARG A 382 6.73 23.35 0.94
C ARG A 382 7.96 23.01 0.09
N ALA A 383 9.07 23.71 0.28
CA ALA A 383 10.29 23.41 -0.45
C ALA A 383 10.81 21.99 -0.17
N ALA A 384 10.71 21.50 1.07
CA ALA A 384 11.09 20.13 1.42
C ALA A 384 10.11 19.11 0.83
N ALA A 385 8.78 19.36 0.86
CA ALA A 385 7.79 18.51 0.22
C ALA A 385 8.03 18.40 -1.29
N GLN A 386 8.30 19.51 -1.96
CA GLN A 386 8.62 19.56 -3.40
C GLN A 386 9.89 18.77 -3.75
N ARG A 387 10.97 18.92 -2.97
CA ARG A 387 12.22 18.15 -3.17
C ARG A 387 11.97 16.65 -3.01
N THR A 388 11.32 16.25 -1.91
CA THR A 388 10.98 14.82 -1.67
C THR A 388 10.06 14.29 -2.75
N GLY A 389 9.09 15.08 -3.20
CA GLY A 389 8.20 14.72 -4.30
C GLY A 389 8.93 14.56 -5.64
N ALA A 390 9.93 15.39 -5.92
CA ALA A 390 10.79 15.24 -7.10
C ALA A 390 11.58 13.92 -7.05
N GLU A 391 12.15 13.56 -5.90
CA GLU A 391 12.85 12.30 -5.69
C GLU A 391 11.92 11.09 -5.85
N LEU A 392 10.69 11.18 -5.33
CA LEU A 392 9.67 10.14 -5.49
C LEU A 392 9.29 9.92 -6.95
N ARG A 393 9.08 11.00 -7.72
CA ARG A 393 8.79 10.94 -9.16
C ARG A 393 9.97 10.36 -9.95
N ALA A 394 11.19 10.77 -9.63
CA ALA A 394 12.40 10.27 -10.28
C ALA A 394 12.70 8.79 -9.99
N ALA A 395 12.20 8.29 -8.86
CA ALA A 395 12.36 6.88 -8.48
C ALA A 395 11.38 5.94 -9.19
N VAL A 396 10.43 6.45 -9.99
CA VAL A 396 9.44 5.60 -10.69
C VAL A 396 10.15 4.79 -11.76
N ASP A 397 10.19 3.48 -11.56
CA ASP A 397 10.77 2.50 -12.46
C ASP A 397 9.76 1.36 -12.71
N LEU A 398 8.78 1.67 -13.54
CA LEU A 398 7.73 0.70 -13.88
C LEU A 398 8.27 -0.41 -14.77
N ASP A 399 9.14 -0.07 -15.73
CA ASP A 399 9.74 -1.05 -16.65
C ASP A 399 10.65 -2.02 -15.91
N GLY A 400 11.51 -1.53 -15.00
CA GLY A 400 12.33 -2.38 -14.15
C GLY A 400 11.51 -3.26 -13.20
N ALA A 401 10.35 -2.77 -12.74
CA ALA A 401 9.42 -3.58 -11.96
C ALA A 401 8.79 -4.71 -12.79
N VAL A 402 8.36 -4.42 -14.03
CA VAL A 402 7.84 -5.42 -14.97
C VAL A 402 8.91 -6.45 -15.29
N ASP A 403 10.12 -6.00 -15.64
CA ASP A 403 11.24 -6.89 -15.99
C ASP A 403 11.59 -7.83 -14.83
N ALA A 404 11.54 -7.38 -13.59
CA ALA A 404 11.77 -8.22 -12.41
C ALA A 404 10.74 -9.36 -12.29
N VAL A 405 9.46 -9.07 -12.55
CA VAL A 405 8.39 -10.09 -12.52
C VAL A 405 8.56 -11.09 -13.67
N LEU A 406 8.80 -10.60 -14.90
CA LEU A 406 8.96 -11.44 -16.07
C LEU A 406 10.23 -12.31 -15.99
N ALA A 407 11.34 -11.78 -15.46
CA ALA A 407 12.56 -12.55 -15.24
C ALA A 407 12.36 -13.70 -14.24
N ALA A 408 11.60 -13.47 -13.17
CA ALA A 408 11.24 -14.53 -12.21
C ALA A 408 10.42 -15.64 -12.87
N ALA A 409 9.46 -15.30 -13.74
CA ALA A 409 8.67 -16.27 -14.51
C ALA A 409 9.55 -17.07 -15.48
N ALA A 410 10.45 -16.41 -16.23
CA ALA A 410 11.34 -17.05 -17.20
C ALA A 410 12.32 -18.02 -16.54
N GLY A 411 12.90 -17.66 -15.39
CA GLY A 411 13.79 -18.54 -14.62
C GLY A 411 13.11 -19.84 -14.19
N HIS A 412 11.82 -19.81 -13.88
CA HIS A 412 11.05 -20.99 -13.53
C HIS A 412 10.79 -21.90 -14.74
N ASN A 413 10.42 -21.32 -15.89
CA ASN A 413 10.13 -22.06 -17.11
C ASN A 413 11.38 -22.78 -17.65
N SER A 414 12.57 -22.17 -17.55
CA SER A 414 13.83 -22.80 -17.95
C SER A 414 14.15 -24.03 -17.09
N THR A 415 13.87 -23.99 -15.79
CA THR A 415 14.06 -25.13 -14.86
C THR A 415 13.07 -26.28 -15.14
N ARG A 416 11.83 -25.96 -15.47
CA ARG A 416 10.81 -26.96 -15.88
C ARG A 416 11.15 -27.63 -17.22
N CYS A 417 11.59 -26.86 -18.20
CA CYS A 417 11.98 -27.37 -19.52
C CYS A 417 13.20 -28.31 -19.42
N SER A 418 14.21 -27.96 -18.62
CA SER A 418 15.37 -28.78 -18.33
C SER A 418 15.03 -30.10 -17.62
N ALA A 419 14.07 -30.06 -16.68
CA ALA A 419 13.59 -31.26 -15.99
C ALA A 419 12.79 -32.20 -16.92
N ALA A 420 12.00 -31.65 -17.85
CA ALA A 420 11.23 -32.41 -18.82
C ALA A 420 12.14 -33.08 -19.87
N THR A 421 13.19 -32.41 -20.32
CA THR A 421 14.18 -32.97 -21.26
C THR A 421 15.11 -34.01 -20.62
N GLY A 422 15.42 -33.87 -19.33
CA GLY A 422 16.21 -34.84 -18.57
C GLY A 422 15.49 -36.18 -18.33
N HIS A 423 14.16 -36.23 -18.37
CA HIS A 423 13.38 -37.47 -18.22
C HIS A 423 13.23 -38.26 -19.54
N ALA A 424 13.37 -37.59 -20.69
CA ALA A 424 13.31 -38.24 -22.00
C ALA A 424 14.59 -38.98 -22.39
N ALA A 425 15.72 -38.75 -21.70
CA ALA A 425 17.03 -39.30 -22.04
C ALA A 425 17.40 -40.61 -21.30
N ARG A 426 16.51 -41.18 -20.48
CA ARG A 426 16.73 -42.48 -19.83
C ARG A 426 15.70 -43.49 -20.30
N ARG A 427 15.78 -43.97 -21.52
CA ARG A 427 15.30 -45.31 -21.89
C ARG A 427 16.42 -46.30 -21.63
N PRO A 428 16.22 -47.40 -20.89
CA PRO A 428 17.19 -48.47 -20.84
C PRO A 428 17.20 -49.16 -22.20
N THR A 429 18.37 -49.26 -22.83
CA THR A 429 18.59 -50.23 -23.89
C THR A 429 18.74 -51.59 -23.24
N ASP A 430 17.74 -52.43 -23.42
CA ASP A 430 17.83 -53.86 -23.18
C ASP A 430 18.87 -54.46 -24.14
N SER A 431 19.85 -55.15 -23.59
CA SER A 431 20.50 -56.31 -24.16
C SER A 431 21.17 -57.14 -23.08
#